data_02d363c8243f54812b4b23f23a89f7ff
#
_entry.id   02d363c8243f54812b4b23f23a89f7ff
#
_cell.length_a   1.000
_cell.length_b   1.000
_cell.length_c   1.000
_cell.angle_alpha   90.00
_cell.angle_beta   90.00
_cell.angle_gamma   90.00
#
_symmetry.space_group_name_H-M   'P 1'
#
loop_
_entity.id
_entity.type
_entity.pdbx_description
1 polymer ?
#
loop_
_entity_poly.entity_id
_entity_poly.type
_entity_poly.pdbx_seq_one_letter_code
_entity_poly.pdbx_strand_id
1 'polypeptide(L)'
;MISAQRGDFTPAQRAHVRRSLWLLLAYVIILPPLVWLQAHRHVSQTASLAMAIAASLPVLGIFASWGRYLSQENDEYHQAVTLRRIAIATNATMGAAVVWGFLQAFGVMPLIETYWVPFVWVVAQGAFGCAPLMFARRPAA
;
A
#
# COMPACT_ATOMS: atom_id res chain seq x y z
N MET A 1 -18.12 -9.62 -32.95
CA MET A 1 -18.01 -8.21 -32.56
C MET A 1 -17.49 -8.15 -31.16
N ILE A 2 -16.18 -8.15 -30.98
CA ILE A 2 -15.52 -8.01 -29.67
C ILE A 2 -15.19 -6.53 -29.57
N SER A 3 -16.08 -5.79 -28.91
CA SER A 3 -15.87 -4.38 -28.59
C SER A 3 -14.76 -4.33 -27.53
N ALA A 4 -13.60 -3.85 -27.96
CA ALA A 4 -12.46 -3.61 -27.09
C ALA A 4 -12.78 -2.44 -26.15
N GLN A 5 -13.40 -2.70 -25.01
CA GLN A 5 -13.47 -1.74 -23.90
C GLN A 5 -12.10 -1.66 -23.23
N ARG A 6 -11.17 -1.01 -23.90
CA ARG A 6 -9.92 -0.54 -23.31
C ARG A 6 -10.22 0.70 -22.48
N GLY A 7 -10.25 0.57 -21.17
CA GLY A 7 -10.10 1.72 -20.29
C GLY A 7 -11.05 1.90 -19.12
N ASP A 8 -12.18 1.19 -19.07
CA ASP A 8 -13.11 1.40 -17.97
C ASP A 8 -12.80 0.49 -16.78
N PHE A 9 -12.51 1.13 -15.63
CA PHE A 9 -12.38 0.42 -14.35
C PHE A 9 -13.67 -0.35 -14.05
N THR A 10 -13.54 -1.62 -13.61
CA THR A 10 -14.69 -2.38 -13.13
C THR A 10 -15.32 -1.70 -11.90
N PRO A 11 -16.61 -1.92 -11.62
CA PRO A 11 -17.25 -1.38 -10.42
C PRO A 11 -16.52 -1.77 -9.13
N ALA A 12 -16.01 -3.00 -9.05
CA ALA A 12 -15.22 -3.51 -7.94
C ALA A 12 -13.90 -2.74 -7.80
N GLN A 13 -13.21 -2.48 -8.91
CA GLN A 13 -11.97 -1.73 -8.95
C GLN A 13 -12.15 -0.26 -8.52
N ARG A 14 -13.20 0.41 -8.98
CA ARG A 14 -13.53 1.79 -8.56
C ARG A 14 -13.83 1.85 -7.06
N ALA A 15 -14.58 0.88 -6.54
CA ALA A 15 -14.89 0.81 -5.11
C ALA A 15 -13.63 0.57 -4.28
N HIS A 16 -12.72 -0.31 -4.73
CA HIS A 16 -11.45 -0.58 -4.09
C HIS A 16 -10.55 0.68 -4.07
N VAL A 17 -10.34 1.34 -5.21
CA VAL A 17 -9.53 2.56 -5.31
C VAL A 17 -10.06 3.64 -4.39
N ARG A 18 -11.37 3.89 -4.39
CA ARG A 18 -11.99 4.87 -3.50
C ARG A 18 -11.77 4.56 -2.02
N ARG A 19 -11.94 3.29 -1.60
CA ARG A 19 -11.70 2.88 -0.20
C ARG A 19 -10.24 3.05 0.18
N SER A 20 -9.33 2.60 -0.68
CA SER A 20 -7.88 2.71 -0.43
C SER A 20 -7.42 4.15 -0.33
N LEU A 21 -7.96 5.06 -1.15
CA LEU A 21 -7.66 6.49 -1.07
C LEU A 21 -8.15 7.10 0.26
N TRP A 22 -9.37 6.78 0.71
CA TRP A 22 -9.86 7.26 2.01
C TRP A 22 -9.05 6.72 3.18
N LEU A 23 -8.65 5.45 3.14
CA LEU A 23 -7.84 4.85 4.19
C LEU A 23 -6.41 5.43 4.20
N LEU A 24 -5.83 5.68 3.02
CA LEU A 24 -4.54 6.34 2.91
C LEU A 24 -4.61 7.79 3.43
N LEU A 25 -5.65 8.53 3.08
CA LEU A 25 -5.88 9.88 3.59
C LEU A 25 -6.02 9.87 5.11
N ALA A 26 -6.80 8.94 5.66
CA ALA A 26 -6.93 8.77 7.11
C ALA A 26 -5.57 8.48 7.76
N TYR A 27 -4.75 7.62 7.17
CA TYR A 27 -3.41 7.32 7.66
C TYR A 27 -2.51 8.57 7.67
N VAL A 28 -2.48 9.32 6.57
CA VAL A 28 -1.66 10.55 6.44
C VAL A 28 -2.11 11.64 7.41
N ILE A 29 -3.42 11.71 7.73
CA ILE A 29 -3.95 12.70 8.68
C ILE A 29 -3.71 12.28 10.13
N ILE A 30 -3.86 11.00 10.44
CA ILE A 30 -3.81 10.49 11.83
C ILE A 30 -2.37 10.32 12.30
N LEU A 31 -1.47 9.81 11.46
CA LEU A 31 -0.11 9.46 11.86
C LEU A 31 0.72 10.66 12.37
N PRO A 32 0.83 11.81 11.66
CA PRO A 32 1.71 12.89 12.08
C PRO A 32 1.37 13.46 13.46
N PRO A 33 0.10 13.75 13.81
CA PRO A 33 -0.22 14.27 15.13
C PRO A 33 0.03 13.24 16.24
N LEU A 34 -0.17 11.94 15.99
CA LEU A 34 0.11 10.91 16.97
C LEU A 34 1.62 10.78 17.23
N VAL A 35 2.44 10.78 16.18
CA VAL A 35 3.90 10.75 16.30
C VAL A 35 4.41 12.02 17.00
N TRP A 36 3.87 13.18 16.64
CA TRP A 36 4.21 14.44 17.29
C TRP A 36 3.86 14.44 18.78
N LEU A 37 2.65 13.97 19.13
CA LEU A 37 2.19 13.87 20.51
C LEU A 37 3.07 12.93 21.33
N GLN A 38 3.43 11.78 20.77
CA GLN A 38 4.34 10.81 21.41
C GLN A 38 5.74 11.40 21.64
N ALA A 39 6.25 12.22 20.72
CA ALA A 39 7.58 12.81 20.82
C ALA A 39 7.66 13.98 21.81
N HIS A 40 6.56 14.76 22.00
CA HIS A 40 6.58 16.02 22.75
C HIS A 40 5.81 15.99 24.08
N ARG A 41 5.10 14.93 24.39
CA ARG A 41 4.30 14.77 25.61
C ARG A 41 4.68 13.48 26.34
N HIS A 42 4.66 13.54 27.67
CA HIS A 42 4.73 12.33 28.49
C HIS A 42 3.39 11.60 28.43
N VAL A 43 3.30 10.68 27.47
CA VAL A 43 2.09 9.89 27.24
C VAL A 43 2.15 8.62 28.10
N SER A 44 1.06 8.26 28.76
CA SER A 44 0.99 7.00 29.49
C SER A 44 1.12 5.80 28.57
N GLN A 45 1.61 4.67 29.06
CA GLN A 45 1.78 3.44 28.28
C GLN A 45 0.45 2.99 27.64
N THR A 46 -0.66 3.12 28.35
CA THR A 46 -2.01 2.78 27.86
C THR A 46 -2.41 3.67 26.69
N ALA A 47 -2.14 4.98 26.79
CA ALA A 47 -2.43 5.91 25.70
C ALA A 47 -1.52 5.68 24.48
N SER A 48 -0.24 5.35 24.69
CA SER A 48 0.68 4.97 23.59
C SER A 48 0.19 3.73 22.86
N LEU A 49 -0.29 2.71 23.59
CA LEU A 49 -0.88 1.51 22.99
C LEU A 49 -2.13 1.87 22.15
N ALA A 50 -3.02 2.68 22.68
CA ALA A 50 -4.24 3.11 21.98
C ALA A 50 -3.89 3.89 20.68
N MET A 51 -2.90 4.79 20.75
CA MET A 51 -2.40 5.52 19.58
C MET A 51 -1.79 4.60 18.52
N ALA A 52 -0.99 3.60 18.92
CA ALA A 52 -0.41 2.62 18.03
C ALA A 52 -1.48 1.80 17.31
N ILE A 53 -2.49 1.34 18.04
CA ILE A 53 -3.65 0.65 17.46
C ILE A 53 -4.39 1.56 16.47
N ALA A 54 -4.72 2.79 16.87
CA ALA A 54 -5.42 3.73 16.01
C ALA A 54 -4.67 4.05 14.71
N ALA A 55 -3.35 4.20 14.78
CA ALA A 55 -2.51 4.42 13.60
C ALA A 55 -2.42 3.20 12.67
N SER A 56 -2.51 1.98 13.21
CA SER A 56 -2.43 0.74 12.42
C SER A 56 -3.73 0.40 11.67
N LEU A 57 -4.90 0.83 12.18
CA LEU A 57 -6.21 0.48 11.60
C LEU A 57 -6.38 0.86 10.12
N PRO A 58 -6.00 2.08 9.67
CA PRO A 58 -6.10 2.41 8.25
C PRO A 58 -5.26 1.50 7.36
N VAL A 59 -4.06 1.11 7.81
CA VAL A 59 -3.15 0.22 7.07
C VAL A 59 -3.76 -1.18 6.95
N LEU A 60 -4.26 -1.73 8.07
CA LEU A 60 -4.98 -3.02 8.06
C LEU A 60 -6.22 -2.96 7.16
N GLY A 61 -6.93 -1.83 7.14
CA GLY A 61 -8.05 -1.58 6.25
C GLY A 61 -7.66 -1.64 4.77
N ILE A 62 -6.48 -1.15 4.39
CA ILE A 62 -5.95 -1.26 3.02
C ILE A 62 -5.75 -2.74 2.65
N PHE A 63 -5.12 -3.55 3.52
CA PHE A 63 -4.97 -4.99 3.27
C PHE A 63 -6.32 -5.70 3.14
N ALA A 64 -7.27 -5.42 4.04
CA ALA A 64 -8.63 -5.95 3.95
C ALA A 64 -9.35 -5.52 2.66
N SER A 65 -9.13 -4.29 2.20
CA SER A 65 -9.67 -3.78 0.92
C SER A 65 -9.15 -4.57 -0.28
N TRP A 66 -7.89 -5.00 -0.28
CA TRP A 66 -7.32 -5.86 -1.31
C TRP A 66 -7.96 -7.25 -1.32
N GLY A 67 -8.07 -7.88 -0.15
CA GLY A 67 -8.73 -9.19 -0.02
C GLY A 67 -10.18 -9.14 -0.53
N ARG A 68 -10.92 -8.10 -0.16
CA ARG A 68 -12.29 -7.90 -0.61
C ARG A 68 -12.39 -7.64 -2.12
N TYR A 69 -11.47 -6.86 -2.69
CA TYR A 69 -11.42 -6.63 -4.13
C TYR A 69 -11.22 -7.94 -4.89
N LEU A 70 -10.23 -8.74 -4.48
CA LEU A 70 -9.94 -10.02 -5.13
C LEU A 70 -11.12 -11.00 -5.04
N SER A 71 -11.89 -10.99 -3.94
CA SER A 71 -13.07 -11.85 -3.80
C SER A 71 -14.30 -11.38 -4.61
N GLN A 72 -14.32 -10.10 -5.03
CA GLN A 72 -15.44 -9.50 -5.78
C GLN A 72 -15.19 -9.40 -7.28
N GLU A 73 -13.93 -9.56 -7.72
CA GLU A 73 -13.57 -9.55 -9.13
C GLU A 73 -13.88 -10.92 -9.74
N ASN A 74 -14.75 -10.94 -10.76
CA ASN A 74 -15.18 -12.17 -11.42
C ASN A 74 -14.33 -12.51 -12.65
N ASP A 75 -13.48 -11.61 -13.09
CA ASP A 75 -12.60 -11.83 -14.23
C ASP A 75 -11.28 -12.43 -13.76
N GLU A 76 -11.07 -13.71 -14.07
CA GLU A 76 -9.87 -14.47 -13.71
C GLU A 76 -8.59 -13.83 -14.25
N TYR A 77 -8.64 -13.23 -15.44
CA TYR A 77 -7.48 -12.54 -16.00
C TYR A 77 -7.10 -11.31 -15.18
N HIS A 78 -8.09 -10.48 -14.80
CA HIS A 78 -7.87 -9.30 -13.96
C HIS A 78 -7.42 -9.68 -12.56
N GLN A 79 -7.95 -10.75 -11.99
CA GLN A 79 -7.47 -11.31 -10.71
C GLN A 79 -6.00 -11.72 -10.80
N ALA A 80 -5.63 -12.52 -11.80
CA ALA A 80 -4.27 -13.02 -11.97
C ALA A 80 -3.25 -11.88 -12.17
N VAL A 81 -3.58 -10.89 -12.99
CA VAL A 81 -2.74 -9.70 -13.21
C VAL A 81 -2.58 -8.90 -11.92
N THR A 82 -3.66 -8.71 -11.17
CA THR A 82 -3.63 -7.97 -9.91
C THR A 82 -2.81 -8.69 -8.85
N LEU A 83 -3.01 -10.00 -8.67
CA LEU A 83 -2.22 -10.82 -7.75
C LEU A 83 -0.72 -10.76 -8.06
N ARG A 84 -0.36 -10.87 -9.33
CA ARG A 84 1.03 -10.76 -9.76
C ARG A 84 1.63 -9.40 -9.43
N ARG A 85 0.88 -8.31 -9.61
CA ARG A 85 1.33 -6.95 -9.25
C ARG A 85 1.53 -6.79 -7.75
N ILE A 86 0.55 -7.27 -6.95
CA ILE A 86 0.65 -7.26 -5.49
C ILE A 86 1.89 -8.03 -5.04
N ALA A 87 2.10 -9.24 -5.58
CA ALA A 87 3.25 -10.07 -5.24
C ALA A 87 4.58 -9.37 -5.56
N ILE A 88 4.72 -8.77 -6.75
CA ILE A 88 5.95 -8.05 -7.14
C ILE A 88 6.19 -6.86 -6.21
N ALA A 89 5.19 -6.01 -5.99
CA ALA A 89 5.33 -4.84 -5.13
C ALA A 89 5.65 -5.23 -3.68
N THR A 90 4.98 -6.28 -3.16
CA THR A 90 5.22 -6.77 -1.80
C THR A 90 6.63 -7.34 -1.66
N ASN A 91 7.07 -8.18 -2.59
CA ASN A 91 8.41 -8.77 -2.55
C ASN A 91 9.50 -7.69 -2.67
N ALA A 92 9.33 -6.70 -3.54
CA ALA A 92 10.26 -5.59 -3.68
C ALA A 92 10.33 -4.75 -2.39
N THR A 93 9.19 -4.40 -1.81
CA THR A 93 9.13 -3.60 -0.58
C THR A 93 9.69 -4.37 0.61
N MET A 94 9.31 -5.65 0.77
CA MET A 94 9.83 -6.49 1.86
C MET A 94 11.31 -6.76 1.71
N GLY A 95 11.79 -7.03 0.48
CA GLY A 95 13.21 -7.20 0.21
C GLY A 95 14.01 -5.94 0.56
N ALA A 96 13.55 -4.77 0.16
CA ALA A 96 14.17 -3.49 0.53
C ALA A 96 14.14 -3.26 2.06
N ALA A 97 13.02 -3.54 2.73
CA ALA A 97 12.89 -3.41 4.17
C ALA A 97 13.83 -4.35 4.94
N VAL A 98 14.01 -5.59 4.47
CA VAL A 98 14.93 -6.56 5.07
C VAL A 98 16.37 -6.07 4.93
N VAL A 99 16.80 -5.69 3.74
CA VAL A 99 18.16 -5.17 3.50
C VAL A 99 18.42 -3.93 4.37
N TRP A 100 17.46 -3.00 4.39
CA TRP A 100 17.57 -1.80 5.22
C TRP A 100 17.64 -2.13 6.71
N GLY A 101 16.81 -3.06 7.19
CA GLY A 101 16.82 -3.51 8.57
C GLY A 101 18.17 -4.10 8.99
N PHE A 102 18.81 -4.89 8.14
CA PHE A 102 20.16 -5.37 8.41
C PHE A 102 21.21 -4.25 8.44
N LEU A 103 21.15 -3.30 7.48
CA LEU A 103 22.05 -2.14 7.48
C LEU A 103 21.91 -1.28 8.74
N GLN A 104 20.69 -1.14 9.26
CA GLN A 104 20.45 -0.50 10.56
C GLN A 104 21.01 -1.31 11.73
N ALA A 105 20.76 -2.62 11.75
CA ALA A 105 21.23 -3.51 12.83
C ALA A 105 22.76 -3.53 12.93
N PHE A 106 23.46 -3.40 11.80
CA PHE A 106 24.92 -3.30 11.74
C PHE A 106 25.47 -1.87 11.87
N GLY A 107 24.62 -0.87 12.12
CA GLY A 107 25.04 0.51 12.34
C GLY A 107 25.54 1.25 11.08
N VAL A 108 25.30 0.71 9.88
CA VAL A 108 25.72 1.29 8.61
C VAL A 108 24.79 2.43 8.18
N MET A 109 23.51 2.33 8.49
CA MET A 109 22.46 3.28 8.12
C MET A 109 21.71 3.81 9.35
N PRO A 110 21.15 5.04 9.28
CA PRO A 110 20.36 5.60 10.36
C PRO A 110 19.08 4.79 10.59
N LEU A 111 18.58 4.85 11.83
CA LEU A 111 17.29 4.25 12.19
C LEU A 111 16.16 4.96 11.44
N ILE A 112 15.45 4.20 10.61
CA ILE A 112 14.19 4.63 10.00
C ILE A 112 13.05 3.90 10.70
N GLU A 113 12.04 4.67 11.05
CA GLU A 113 10.87 4.15 11.75
C GLU A 113 10.07 3.20 10.85
N THR A 114 9.70 2.04 11.39
CA THR A 114 9.02 0.96 10.63
C THR A 114 7.69 1.38 10.02
N TYR A 115 7.04 2.45 10.53
CA TYR A 115 5.79 2.95 9.95
C TYR A 115 5.92 3.50 8.51
N TRP A 116 7.15 3.73 8.02
CA TRP A 116 7.38 4.09 6.63
C TRP A 116 7.18 2.92 5.66
N VAL A 117 7.35 1.68 6.12
CA VAL A 117 7.24 0.48 5.26
C VAL A 117 5.87 0.36 4.59
N PRO A 118 4.73 0.50 5.30
CA PRO A 118 3.41 0.50 4.67
C PRO A 118 3.23 1.61 3.62
N PHE A 119 3.78 2.80 3.88
CA PHE A 119 3.71 3.91 2.94
C PHE A 119 4.47 3.60 1.64
N VAL A 120 5.71 3.12 1.75
CA VAL A 120 6.52 2.70 0.60
C VAL A 120 5.82 1.59 -0.18
N TRP A 121 5.19 0.64 0.51
CA TRP A 121 4.44 -0.43 -0.12
C TRP A 121 3.25 0.09 -0.94
N VAL A 122 2.47 1.03 -0.41
CA VAL A 122 1.34 1.65 -1.14
C VAL A 122 1.83 2.41 -2.38
N VAL A 123 2.93 3.15 -2.27
CA VAL A 123 3.55 3.86 -3.40
C VAL A 123 4.04 2.86 -4.46
N ALA A 124 4.68 1.76 -4.05
CA ALA A 124 5.11 0.70 -4.94
C ALA A 124 3.93 0.06 -5.68
N GLN A 125 2.82 -0.22 -5.00
CA GLN A 125 1.58 -0.71 -5.64
C GLN A 125 1.09 0.23 -6.74
N GLY A 126 1.07 1.54 -6.49
CA GLY A 126 0.71 2.55 -7.48
C GLY A 126 1.66 2.58 -8.68
N ALA A 127 2.96 2.58 -8.43
CA ALA A 127 4.00 2.59 -9.46
C ALA A 127 3.92 1.34 -10.36
N PHE A 128 3.85 0.14 -9.78
CA PHE A 128 3.68 -1.10 -10.55
C PHE A 128 2.30 -1.22 -11.21
N GLY A 129 1.28 -0.55 -10.69
CA GLY A 129 -0.03 -0.42 -11.33
C GLY A 129 0.01 0.40 -12.61
N CYS A 130 0.85 1.44 -12.67
CA CYS A 130 1.02 2.30 -13.83
C CYS A 130 2.03 1.76 -14.88
N ALA A 131 2.93 0.86 -14.47
CA ALA A 131 3.98 0.34 -15.34
C ALA A 131 3.49 -0.26 -16.67
N PRO A 132 2.40 -1.05 -16.76
CA PRO A 132 1.92 -1.56 -18.04
C PRO A 132 1.43 -0.47 -18.99
N LEU A 133 1.00 0.69 -18.49
CA LEU A 133 0.65 1.84 -19.33
C LEU A 133 1.88 2.48 -19.97
N MET A 134 3.05 2.37 -19.32
CA MET A 134 4.33 2.86 -19.86
C MET A 134 4.94 1.90 -20.89
N PHE A 135 4.76 0.57 -20.71
CA PHE A 135 5.34 -0.45 -21.57
C PHE A 135 4.41 -0.92 -22.70
N ALA A 136 3.11 -0.62 -22.64
CA ALA A 136 2.14 -0.95 -23.70
C ALA A 136 2.24 -0.03 -24.93
N ARG A 137 3.12 0.96 -24.96
CA ARG A 137 3.39 1.77 -26.14
C ARG A 137 4.50 1.15 -26.98
N ARG A 138 4.13 0.13 -27.81
CA ARG A 138 4.68 -0.07 -29.15
C ARG A 138 3.84 -1.11 -29.89
N PRO A 139 2.88 -0.74 -30.75
CA PRO A 139 2.63 -1.57 -31.89
C PRO A 139 3.87 -1.42 -32.77
N ALA A 140 4.55 -2.54 -33.02
CA ALA A 140 5.51 -2.58 -34.12
C ALA A 140 4.75 -2.27 -35.40
N ALA A 141 5.28 -1.33 -36.15
CA ALA A 141 4.90 -1.08 -37.54
C ALA A 141 5.41 -2.23 -38.40
#